data_e684cbb697f9ca11225d90ddaeed62f8
#
_entry.id   e684cbb697f9ca11225d90ddaeed62f8
#
_cell.length_a   1.000
_cell.length_b   1.000
_cell.length_c   1.000
_cell.angle_alpha   90.00
_cell.angle_beta   90.00
_cell.angle_gamma   90.00
#
_symmetry.space_group_name_H-M   'P 1'
#
loop_
_entity.id
_entity.type
_entity.pdbx_description
1 polymer ?
#
loop_
_entity_poly.entity_id
_entity_poly.type
_entity_poly.pdbx_seq_one_letter_code
_entity_poly.pdbx_strand_id
1 'polypeptide(L)'
;GRKTIKADEGAHPVLDLEGKYEGFSVSGSYWTFDGIEVKNAMGNGKAFYLGGHYDEVKNCTFHDNGELGFQISRLIATEVSVSEWPSNNLVLNCESYNNNDPSKNNADGFACKLTAGYNNVFSGCSSHHNLDDGWDCYTKLATGAIGPVQVENCVAYRNGYQLNDDASETDWGNGAGCNGFKMGGENIHVAHYLKDCISWGNKRSGVDSNYNPGFKMRNIISYNNEGPNIKLYSGTGNIMKDENGSQTDANKKPYKFDYDMKGVVSCADPAKGAINFDQIGSVWTDQGEPDTTYGNLSKTPIVSENNYITYYNGEQGKNSNDEYVNPENFFESIDPYSSIDENMHYTRRADGSFNWGPFLARKVAYVHDAGDEVVYPDVA
;
A
#
# COMPACT_ATOMS: atom_id res chain seq x y z
N GLY A 1 -19.81 -23.31 -10.14
CA GLY A 1 -19.26 -22.34 -11.09
C GLY A 1 -19.19 -20.96 -10.47
N ARG A 2 -18.40 -20.06 -11.03
CA ARG A 2 -18.24 -18.68 -10.62
C ARG A 2 -19.58 -17.93 -10.67
N LYS A 3 -19.81 -17.06 -9.72
CA LYS A 3 -20.98 -16.17 -9.65
C LYS A 3 -20.55 -14.75 -9.94
N THR A 4 -21.33 -14.02 -10.71
CA THR A 4 -20.98 -12.65 -11.11
C THR A 4 -22.08 -11.67 -10.74
N ILE A 5 -21.68 -10.57 -10.09
CA ILE A 5 -22.48 -9.36 -9.89
C ILE A 5 -21.74 -8.26 -10.65
N LYS A 6 -22.36 -7.72 -11.69
CA LYS A 6 -21.73 -6.69 -12.54
C LYS A 6 -22.71 -5.60 -12.93
N ALA A 7 -22.16 -4.44 -13.21
CA ALA A 7 -22.88 -3.37 -13.89
C ALA A 7 -23.28 -3.81 -15.31
N ASP A 8 -24.46 -3.41 -15.78
CA ASP A 8 -24.80 -3.49 -17.20
C ASP A 8 -23.94 -2.52 -18.00
N GLU A 9 -23.82 -2.76 -19.30
CA GLU A 9 -23.02 -1.91 -20.19
C GLU A 9 -23.49 -0.43 -20.13
N GLY A 10 -22.58 0.46 -19.80
CA GLY A 10 -22.85 1.87 -19.63
C GLY A 10 -23.56 2.28 -18.33
N ALA A 11 -23.87 1.32 -17.46
CA ALA A 11 -24.46 1.61 -16.15
C ALA A 11 -23.37 1.84 -15.08
N HIS A 12 -23.69 2.66 -14.09
CA HIS A 12 -22.85 2.92 -12.92
C HIS A 12 -23.70 2.70 -11.65
N PRO A 13 -23.93 1.44 -11.25
CA PRO A 13 -24.74 1.13 -10.08
C PRO A 13 -24.05 1.59 -8.80
N VAL A 14 -24.77 2.36 -8.00
CA VAL A 14 -24.30 2.89 -6.72
C VAL A 14 -25.09 2.24 -5.59
N LEU A 15 -24.36 1.60 -4.68
CA LEU A 15 -24.90 1.15 -3.40
C LEU A 15 -24.60 2.23 -2.35
N ASP A 16 -25.56 3.13 -2.15
CA ASP A 16 -25.49 4.14 -1.10
C ASP A 16 -26.06 3.56 0.20
N LEU A 17 -25.22 3.42 1.23
CA LEU A 17 -25.57 2.81 2.52
C LEU A 17 -26.14 3.84 3.52
N GLU A 18 -26.27 5.11 3.11
CA GLU A 18 -26.94 6.20 3.84
C GLU A 18 -26.41 6.44 5.29
N GLY A 19 -25.18 5.97 5.59
CA GLY A 19 -24.64 6.02 6.94
C GLY A 19 -25.32 5.07 7.95
N LYS A 20 -26.10 4.10 7.48
CA LYS A 20 -26.93 3.23 8.32
C LYS A 20 -26.55 1.77 8.28
N TYR A 21 -25.88 1.35 7.23
CA TYR A 21 -25.58 -0.06 6.96
C TYR A 21 -24.10 -0.28 6.70
N GLU A 22 -23.63 -1.51 6.88
CA GLU A 22 -22.36 -2.00 6.32
C GLU A 22 -22.60 -2.43 4.87
N GLY A 23 -21.51 -2.47 4.09
CA GLY A 23 -21.55 -2.89 2.70
C GLY A 23 -21.52 -4.42 2.53
N PHE A 24 -20.80 -4.88 1.52
CA PHE A 24 -20.68 -6.29 1.25
C PHE A 24 -19.81 -7.02 2.29
N SER A 25 -20.29 -8.18 2.76
CA SER A 25 -19.51 -9.18 3.47
C SER A 25 -19.57 -10.49 2.71
N VAL A 26 -18.46 -10.87 2.06
CA VAL A 26 -18.40 -12.00 1.14
C VAL A 26 -17.56 -13.11 1.75
N SER A 27 -18.21 -14.15 2.31
CA SER A 27 -17.54 -15.36 2.83
C SER A 27 -17.46 -16.50 1.84
N GLY A 28 -18.20 -16.38 0.71
CA GLY A 28 -18.19 -17.37 -0.36
C GLY A 28 -17.02 -17.19 -1.30
N SER A 29 -16.68 -18.23 -2.04
CA SER A 29 -15.60 -18.24 -3.01
C SER A 29 -16.11 -18.27 -4.45
N TYR A 30 -15.24 -17.91 -5.40
CA TYR A 30 -15.53 -17.88 -6.84
C TYR A 30 -16.61 -16.87 -7.22
N TRP A 31 -16.51 -15.65 -6.66
CA TRP A 31 -17.32 -14.52 -7.06
C TRP A 31 -16.54 -13.55 -7.94
N THR A 32 -17.25 -12.90 -8.85
CA THR A 32 -16.79 -11.70 -9.54
C THR A 32 -17.72 -10.54 -9.23
N PHE A 33 -17.17 -9.42 -8.80
CA PHE A 33 -17.84 -8.13 -8.66
C PHE A 33 -17.20 -7.17 -9.66
N ASP A 34 -18.00 -6.52 -10.51
CA ASP A 34 -17.48 -5.70 -11.60
C ASP A 34 -18.31 -4.42 -11.80
N GLY A 35 -17.65 -3.26 -11.67
CA GLY A 35 -18.22 -1.96 -11.98
C GLY A 35 -19.24 -1.45 -10.98
N ILE A 36 -19.07 -1.72 -9.67
CA ILE A 36 -19.99 -1.32 -8.60
C ILE A 36 -19.35 -0.23 -7.75
N GLU A 37 -20.12 0.82 -7.45
CA GLU A 37 -19.77 1.84 -6.47
C GLU A 37 -20.46 1.55 -5.12
N VAL A 38 -19.71 1.63 -4.01
CA VAL A 38 -20.22 1.46 -2.65
C VAL A 38 -19.78 2.63 -1.80
N LYS A 39 -20.74 3.33 -1.20
CA LYS A 39 -20.45 4.51 -0.40
C LYS A 39 -21.35 4.66 0.84
N ASN A 40 -20.91 5.56 1.71
CA ASN A 40 -21.65 5.97 2.91
C ASN A 40 -21.97 4.80 3.84
N ALA A 41 -21.04 3.86 4.05
CA ALA A 41 -21.17 2.86 5.10
C ALA A 41 -21.25 3.55 6.48
N MET A 42 -21.97 2.93 7.40
CA MET A 42 -22.13 3.44 8.77
C MET A 42 -20.76 3.60 9.48
N GLY A 43 -20.73 4.38 10.56
CA GLY A 43 -19.53 4.50 11.39
C GLY A 43 -19.02 3.16 11.88
N ASN A 44 -17.72 2.88 11.68
CA ASN A 44 -17.04 1.58 11.81
C ASN A 44 -17.50 0.49 10.82
N GLY A 45 -18.28 0.86 9.80
CA GLY A 45 -18.72 -0.05 8.74
C GLY A 45 -17.83 -0.01 7.52
N LYS A 46 -17.50 -1.18 6.99
CA LYS A 46 -16.71 -1.36 5.78
C LYS A 46 -17.59 -1.36 4.54
N ALA A 47 -17.10 -0.78 3.43
CA ALA A 47 -17.83 -0.88 2.17
C ALA A 47 -17.78 -2.30 1.60
N PHE A 48 -16.62 -2.95 1.67
CA PHE A 48 -16.45 -4.30 1.13
C PHE A 48 -15.49 -5.13 2.01
N TYR A 49 -15.98 -6.27 2.49
CA TYR A 49 -15.20 -7.19 3.29
C TYR A 49 -15.16 -8.57 2.62
N LEU A 50 -14.01 -8.99 2.16
CA LEU A 50 -13.78 -10.21 1.41
C LEU A 50 -13.12 -11.27 2.28
N GLY A 51 -13.84 -12.34 2.57
CA GLY A 51 -13.38 -13.50 3.34
C GLY A 51 -13.40 -14.80 2.54
N GLY A 52 -13.66 -14.73 1.23
CA GLY A 52 -13.66 -15.89 0.34
C GLY A 52 -12.32 -16.15 -0.35
N HIS A 53 -12.33 -17.12 -1.26
CA HIS A 53 -11.15 -17.52 -2.04
C HIS A 53 -11.46 -17.48 -3.53
N TYR A 54 -10.46 -17.21 -4.35
CA TYR A 54 -10.58 -17.15 -5.81
C TYR A 54 -11.64 -16.16 -6.27
N ASP A 55 -11.78 -15.06 -5.55
CA ASP A 55 -12.71 -14.00 -5.88
C ASP A 55 -12.02 -12.91 -6.71
N GLU A 56 -12.77 -12.26 -7.58
CA GLU A 56 -12.33 -11.15 -8.39
C GLU A 56 -13.21 -9.92 -8.09
N VAL A 57 -12.59 -8.82 -7.73
CA VAL A 57 -13.27 -7.52 -7.56
C VAL A 57 -12.60 -6.53 -8.51
N LYS A 58 -13.34 -6.05 -9.49
CA LYS A 58 -12.76 -5.20 -10.54
C LYS A 58 -13.61 -4.00 -10.90
N ASN A 59 -12.96 -2.92 -11.31
CA ASN A 59 -13.60 -1.70 -11.75
C ASN A 59 -14.60 -1.14 -10.72
N CYS A 60 -14.37 -1.40 -9.44
CA CYS A 60 -15.25 -0.98 -8.35
C CYS A 60 -14.68 0.25 -7.64
N THR A 61 -15.58 1.05 -7.05
CA THR A 61 -15.21 2.24 -6.28
C THR A 61 -15.79 2.15 -4.87
N PHE A 62 -14.96 2.48 -3.86
CA PHE A 62 -15.31 2.44 -2.44
C PHE A 62 -14.96 3.77 -1.79
N HIS A 63 -15.96 4.59 -1.40
CA HIS A 63 -15.66 5.93 -0.91
C HIS A 63 -16.65 6.44 0.15
N ASP A 64 -16.20 7.41 0.93
CA ASP A 64 -17.00 8.05 1.99
C ASP A 64 -17.57 7.06 3.02
N ASN A 65 -16.84 5.96 3.29
CA ASN A 65 -17.31 4.93 4.22
C ASN A 65 -16.84 5.19 5.65
N GLY A 66 -17.58 4.67 6.61
CA GLY A 66 -17.37 4.88 8.04
C GLY A 66 -16.21 4.09 8.65
N GLU A 67 -15.48 3.30 7.87
CA GLU A 67 -14.20 2.65 8.18
C GLU A 67 -13.47 2.38 6.86
N LEU A 68 -13.07 1.16 6.55
CA LEU A 68 -12.32 0.79 5.34
C LEU A 68 -13.18 0.81 4.07
N GLY A 69 -12.56 1.20 2.96
CA GLY A 69 -13.15 0.99 1.65
C GLY A 69 -13.22 -0.50 1.31
N PHE A 70 -12.08 -1.21 1.38
CA PHE A 70 -12.00 -2.63 1.01
C PHE A 70 -11.04 -3.39 1.93
N GLN A 71 -11.46 -4.57 2.40
CA GLN A 71 -10.61 -5.42 3.24
C GLN A 71 -10.65 -6.89 2.80
N ILE A 72 -9.47 -7.54 2.75
CA ILE A 72 -9.31 -9.00 2.72
C ILE A 72 -8.87 -9.46 4.11
N SER A 73 -9.70 -10.23 4.77
CA SER A 73 -9.43 -10.93 6.02
C SER A 73 -10.51 -11.99 6.23
N ARG A 74 -10.25 -12.99 7.07
CA ARG A 74 -11.26 -14.02 7.38
C ARG A 74 -12.55 -13.41 7.90
N LEU A 75 -13.67 -13.95 7.48
CA LEU A 75 -15.00 -13.70 8.03
C LEU A 75 -15.48 -14.86 8.94
N ILE A 76 -14.86 -16.03 8.80
CA ILE A 76 -15.24 -17.23 9.54
C ILE A 76 -14.25 -17.39 10.71
N ALA A 77 -14.73 -17.27 11.93
CA ALA A 77 -13.88 -17.25 13.14
C ALA A 77 -13.12 -18.56 13.38
N THR A 78 -13.60 -19.69 12.85
CA THR A 78 -12.95 -20.99 12.97
C THR A 78 -11.78 -21.21 12.01
N GLU A 79 -11.59 -20.35 11.04
CA GLU A 79 -10.39 -20.32 10.18
C GLU A 79 -9.21 -19.74 10.97
N VAL A 80 -8.40 -20.60 11.56
CA VAL A 80 -7.38 -20.18 12.53
C VAL A 80 -5.96 -20.17 11.96
N SER A 81 -5.74 -20.73 10.78
CA SER A 81 -4.42 -20.80 10.13
C SER A 81 -4.37 -20.02 8.83
N VAL A 82 -3.19 -19.56 8.45
CA VAL A 82 -2.95 -18.82 7.20
C VAL A 82 -3.38 -19.58 5.95
N SER A 83 -3.37 -20.92 5.98
CA SER A 83 -3.80 -21.78 4.88
C SER A 83 -5.33 -21.84 4.70
N GLU A 84 -6.07 -21.43 5.72
CA GLU A 84 -7.55 -21.38 5.69
C GLU A 84 -8.07 -19.97 5.39
N TRP A 85 -7.21 -18.95 5.53
CA TRP A 85 -7.59 -17.55 5.35
C TRP A 85 -7.80 -17.19 3.87
N PRO A 86 -8.58 -16.12 3.58
CA PRO A 86 -8.89 -15.70 2.20
C PRO A 86 -7.66 -15.65 1.32
N SER A 87 -7.68 -16.39 0.22
CA SER A 87 -6.50 -16.60 -0.64
C SER A 87 -6.88 -16.61 -2.11
N ASN A 88 -5.91 -16.33 -2.98
CA ASN A 88 -6.07 -16.34 -4.43
C ASN A 88 -7.14 -15.34 -4.92
N ASN A 89 -7.18 -14.15 -4.33
CA ASN A 89 -8.12 -13.11 -4.71
C ASN A 89 -7.43 -12.05 -5.56
N LEU A 90 -8.16 -11.51 -6.53
CA LEU A 90 -7.70 -10.42 -7.41
C LEU A 90 -8.57 -9.19 -7.23
N VAL A 91 -7.93 -8.06 -6.88
CA VAL A 91 -8.53 -6.72 -6.86
C VAL A 91 -7.94 -5.94 -8.03
N LEU A 92 -8.73 -5.66 -9.04
CA LEU A 92 -8.26 -5.12 -10.32
C LEU A 92 -8.93 -3.79 -10.68
N ASN A 93 -8.14 -2.77 -10.97
CA ASN A 93 -8.61 -1.47 -11.45
C ASN A 93 -9.66 -0.83 -10.53
N CYS A 94 -9.56 -1.04 -9.23
CA CYS A 94 -10.47 -0.46 -8.23
C CYS A 94 -9.94 0.86 -7.70
N GLU A 95 -10.84 1.67 -7.14
CA GLU A 95 -10.52 2.92 -6.47
C GLU A 95 -11.11 2.95 -5.07
N SER A 96 -10.35 3.49 -4.10
CA SER A 96 -10.82 3.64 -2.73
C SER A 96 -10.38 4.97 -2.15
N TYR A 97 -11.34 5.82 -1.75
CA TYR A 97 -11.01 7.16 -1.27
C TYR A 97 -11.99 7.71 -0.24
N ASN A 98 -11.56 8.74 0.47
CA ASN A 98 -12.38 9.53 1.40
C ASN A 98 -13.00 8.69 2.54
N ASN A 99 -12.41 7.55 2.87
CA ASN A 99 -12.91 6.72 3.96
C ASN A 99 -12.44 7.28 5.31
N ASN A 100 -13.33 7.30 6.32
CA ASN A 100 -13.08 7.95 7.60
C ASN A 100 -13.83 7.26 8.74
N ASP A 101 -13.11 6.75 9.72
CA ASP A 101 -13.71 6.11 10.89
C ASP A 101 -13.81 7.05 12.12
N PRO A 102 -14.78 6.82 13.02
CA PRO A 102 -14.94 7.65 14.22
C PRO A 102 -13.75 7.66 15.16
N SER A 103 -12.98 6.55 15.19
CA SER A 103 -11.78 6.42 16.03
C SER A 103 -10.54 7.06 15.41
N LYS A 104 -10.61 7.43 14.14
CA LYS A 104 -9.54 8.05 13.34
C LYS A 104 -8.26 7.22 13.29
N ASN A 105 -8.38 5.91 13.09
CA ASN A 105 -7.25 4.98 13.14
C ASN A 105 -7.38 3.72 12.27
N ASN A 106 -8.46 3.53 11.53
CA ASN A 106 -8.69 2.27 10.81
C ASN A 106 -9.29 2.46 9.41
N ALA A 107 -9.45 3.69 8.94
CA ALA A 107 -10.08 3.97 7.67
C ALA A 107 -9.06 3.98 6.53
N ASP A 108 -8.56 2.79 6.20
CA ASP A 108 -7.68 2.57 5.05
C ASP A 108 -8.49 2.54 3.74
N GLY A 109 -7.83 2.84 2.63
CA GLY A 109 -8.43 2.60 1.31
C GLY A 109 -8.57 1.12 1.02
N PHE A 110 -7.45 0.41 1.01
CA PHE A 110 -7.37 -1.04 0.85
C PHE A 110 -6.62 -1.66 2.01
N ALA A 111 -7.13 -2.79 2.50
CA ALA A 111 -6.45 -3.58 3.51
C ALA A 111 -6.42 -5.07 3.13
N CYS A 112 -5.26 -5.68 3.30
CA CYS A 112 -5.11 -7.13 3.27
C CYS A 112 -4.30 -7.50 4.51
N LYS A 113 -4.99 -7.68 5.64
CA LYS A 113 -4.37 -7.62 6.96
C LYS A 113 -4.90 -8.66 7.95
N LEU A 114 -4.19 -8.84 9.04
CA LEU A 114 -4.54 -9.63 10.23
C LEU A 114 -4.69 -11.13 9.97
N THR A 115 -5.57 -11.53 9.08
CA THR A 115 -5.93 -12.91 8.76
C THR A 115 -6.20 -13.07 7.26
N ALA A 116 -5.22 -12.70 6.44
CA ALA A 116 -5.22 -12.87 4.99
C ALA A 116 -4.27 -14.02 4.61
N GLY A 117 -4.71 -14.86 3.70
CA GLY A 117 -3.94 -16.00 3.21
C GLY A 117 -3.07 -15.65 1.99
N TYR A 118 -2.69 -16.65 1.22
CA TYR A 118 -1.71 -16.52 0.15
C TYR A 118 -2.30 -16.02 -1.17
N ASN A 119 -1.42 -15.46 -2.00
CA ASN A 119 -1.70 -15.10 -3.39
C ASN A 119 -2.87 -14.12 -3.56
N ASN A 120 -2.97 -13.12 -2.68
CA ASN A 120 -3.88 -12.00 -2.86
C ASN A 120 -3.15 -10.89 -3.62
N VAL A 121 -3.75 -10.40 -4.72
CA VAL A 121 -3.15 -9.45 -5.65
C VAL A 121 -4.03 -8.20 -5.79
N PHE A 122 -3.41 -7.03 -5.69
CA PHE A 122 -4.00 -5.75 -6.09
C PHE A 122 -3.27 -5.26 -7.34
N SER A 123 -4.00 -4.96 -8.41
CA SER A 123 -3.41 -4.48 -9.65
C SER A 123 -4.21 -3.33 -10.24
N GLY A 124 -3.52 -2.27 -10.67
CA GLY A 124 -4.16 -1.12 -11.31
C GLY A 124 -5.10 -0.32 -10.39
N CYS A 125 -4.90 -0.38 -9.07
CA CYS A 125 -5.78 0.28 -8.12
C CYS A 125 -5.27 1.65 -7.66
N SER A 126 -6.17 2.57 -7.33
CA SER A 126 -5.88 3.87 -6.70
C SER A 126 -6.46 3.96 -5.30
N SER A 127 -5.67 4.47 -4.35
CA SER A 127 -6.10 4.72 -2.98
C SER A 127 -5.68 6.11 -2.54
N HIS A 128 -6.66 6.96 -2.19
CA HIS A 128 -6.34 8.35 -1.89
C HIS A 128 -7.32 9.01 -0.92
N HIS A 129 -6.87 10.07 -0.28
CA HIS A 129 -7.70 10.89 0.62
C HIS A 129 -8.36 10.08 1.75
N ASN A 130 -7.86 8.89 2.06
CA ASN A 130 -8.32 8.15 3.22
C ASN A 130 -7.74 8.75 4.51
N LEU A 131 -8.47 8.61 5.60
CA LEU A 131 -8.02 9.15 6.88
C LEU A 131 -6.77 8.44 7.39
N ASP A 132 -6.66 7.14 7.17
CA ASP A 132 -5.52 6.31 7.57
C ASP A 132 -4.66 5.94 6.34
N ASP A 133 -4.28 4.71 6.14
CA ASP A 133 -3.34 4.31 5.10
C ASP A 133 -3.99 4.09 3.73
N GLY A 134 -3.24 4.27 2.65
CA GLY A 134 -3.70 3.88 1.33
C GLY A 134 -3.85 2.36 1.21
N TRP A 135 -2.79 1.62 1.57
CA TRP A 135 -2.79 0.17 1.78
C TRP A 135 -2.32 -0.16 3.18
N ASP A 136 -3.02 -1.08 3.86
CA ASP A 136 -2.62 -1.63 5.15
C ASP A 136 -2.48 -3.15 5.09
N CYS A 137 -1.24 -3.65 5.21
CA CYS A 137 -0.90 -5.08 5.30
C CYS A 137 -0.49 -5.48 6.73
N TYR A 138 -1.21 -4.99 7.73
CA TYR A 138 -0.86 -5.14 9.14
C TYR A 138 -0.94 -6.57 9.63
N THR A 139 0.08 -6.98 10.36
CA THR A 139 0.18 -8.27 11.05
C THR A 139 0.16 -8.10 12.56
N LYS A 140 -0.32 -9.08 13.30
CA LYS A 140 -0.32 -9.12 14.79
C LYS A 140 0.33 -10.38 15.30
N LEU A 141 1.08 -10.26 16.40
CA LEU A 141 1.62 -11.42 17.13
C LEU A 141 0.54 -12.42 17.56
N ALA A 142 -0.66 -11.92 17.86
CA ALA A 142 -1.79 -12.76 18.27
C ALA A 142 -2.28 -13.70 17.16
N THR A 143 -2.19 -13.29 15.89
CA THR A 143 -2.62 -14.09 14.74
C THR A 143 -1.45 -14.67 13.94
N GLY A 144 -0.27 -14.08 14.08
CA GLY A 144 0.92 -14.47 13.31
C GLY A 144 1.02 -13.78 11.95
N ALA A 145 1.88 -14.34 11.11
CA ALA A 145 2.10 -13.84 9.76
C ALA A 145 0.87 -14.07 8.87
N ILE A 146 0.63 -13.14 7.96
CA ILE A 146 -0.30 -13.31 6.84
C ILE A 146 0.45 -13.84 5.62
N GLY A 147 -0.27 -14.27 4.58
CA GLY A 147 0.34 -14.58 3.28
C GLY A 147 0.93 -13.32 2.64
N PRO A 148 2.00 -13.45 1.83
CA PRO A 148 2.52 -12.33 1.06
C PRO A 148 1.48 -11.70 0.15
N VAL A 149 1.35 -10.39 0.22
CA VAL A 149 0.45 -9.58 -0.62
C VAL A 149 1.27 -9.02 -1.77
N GLN A 150 0.73 -9.07 -2.98
CA GLN A 150 1.32 -8.49 -4.17
C GLN A 150 0.52 -7.26 -4.60
N VAL A 151 1.21 -6.14 -4.82
CA VAL A 151 0.61 -4.87 -5.25
C VAL A 151 1.37 -4.39 -6.48
N GLU A 152 0.68 -4.29 -7.61
CA GLU A 152 1.29 -3.93 -8.91
C GLU A 152 0.51 -2.81 -9.61
N ASN A 153 1.22 -1.90 -10.27
CA ASN A 153 0.62 -0.80 -11.03
C ASN A 153 -0.41 0.01 -10.22
N CYS A 154 -0.14 0.23 -8.94
CA CYS A 154 -1.04 0.92 -8.03
C CYS A 154 -0.50 2.28 -7.62
N VAL A 155 -1.41 3.16 -7.22
CA VAL A 155 -1.04 4.49 -6.73
C VAL A 155 -1.72 4.81 -5.40
N ALA A 156 -0.93 5.34 -4.45
CA ALA A 156 -1.40 5.81 -3.15
C ALA A 156 -1.04 7.29 -2.99
N TYR A 157 -2.03 8.16 -2.81
CA TYR A 157 -1.76 9.60 -2.73
C TYR A 157 -2.73 10.34 -1.82
N ARG A 158 -2.23 11.43 -1.24
CA ARG A 158 -3.02 12.37 -0.44
C ARG A 158 -3.78 11.71 0.72
N ASN A 159 -3.36 10.53 1.22
CA ASN A 159 -3.93 9.95 2.42
C ASN A 159 -3.58 10.83 3.64
N GLY A 160 -4.53 11.02 4.55
CA GLY A 160 -4.48 11.99 5.64
C GLY A 160 -5.20 13.32 5.33
N TYR A 161 -5.71 13.49 4.10
CA TYR A 161 -6.52 14.63 3.67
C TYR A 161 -7.91 14.17 3.22
N GLN A 162 -8.92 14.97 3.49
CA GLN A 162 -10.27 14.80 2.95
C GLN A 162 -10.37 15.48 1.59
N LEU A 163 -10.95 14.81 0.63
CA LEU A 163 -11.38 15.40 -0.63
C LEU A 163 -12.80 15.93 -0.49
N ASN A 164 -12.98 17.22 -0.70
CA ASN A 164 -14.29 17.87 -0.66
C ASN A 164 -14.97 17.83 -2.02
N ASP A 165 -16.28 18.06 -2.07
CA ASP A 165 -17.08 18.03 -3.31
C ASP A 165 -16.63 19.06 -4.37
N ASP A 166 -15.94 20.12 -3.95
CA ASP A 166 -15.36 21.14 -4.85
C ASP A 166 -13.90 20.84 -5.25
N ALA A 167 -13.45 19.61 -5.03
CA ALA A 167 -12.08 19.14 -5.22
C ALA A 167 -11.01 19.88 -4.39
N SER A 168 -11.41 20.69 -3.42
CA SER A 168 -10.50 21.20 -2.40
C SER A 168 -10.17 20.12 -1.38
N GLU A 169 -9.09 20.32 -0.63
CA GLU A 169 -8.66 19.37 0.39
C GLU A 169 -8.75 19.97 1.79
N THR A 170 -9.15 19.16 2.75
CA THR A 170 -9.12 19.49 4.17
C THR A 170 -8.30 18.43 4.92
N ASP A 171 -7.46 18.87 5.85
CA ASP A 171 -6.73 17.95 6.72
C ASP A 171 -7.70 17.17 7.62
N TRP A 172 -7.64 15.84 7.59
CA TRP A 172 -8.44 14.98 8.49
C TRP A 172 -8.12 15.18 9.99
N GLY A 173 -7.01 15.87 10.31
CA GLY A 173 -6.50 16.02 11.65
C GLY A 173 -5.56 14.87 12.07
N ASN A 174 -5.68 14.39 13.28
CA ASN A 174 -4.77 13.39 13.84
C ASN A 174 -5.17 11.96 13.44
N GLY A 175 -5.01 11.60 12.16
CA GLY A 175 -5.00 10.19 11.73
C GLY A 175 -3.74 9.47 12.23
N ALA A 176 -3.83 8.17 12.53
CA ALA A 176 -2.70 7.42 13.09
C ALA A 176 -1.69 7.00 12.02
N GLY A 177 -2.12 6.61 10.84
CA GLY A 177 -1.31 6.11 9.74
C GLY A 177 -1.02 7.17 8.70
N CYS A 178 -1.90 7.34 7.73
CA CYS A 178 -1.77 8.27 6.59
C CYS A 178 -0.56 7.97 5.68
N ASN A 179 -0.11 6.72 5.65
CA ASN A 179 0.93 6.29 4.74
C ASN A 179 0.34 5.94 3.37
N GLY A 180 1.17 5.92 2.33
CA GLY A 180 0.77 5.38 1.05
C GLY A 180 0.61 3.86 1.12
N PHE A 181 1.70 3.16 1.37
CA PHE A 181 1.75 1.70 1.51
C PHE A 181 2.36 1.32 2.86
N LYS A 182 1.55 0.74 3.75
CA LYS A 182 1.99 0.20 5.04
C LYS A 182 2.08 -1.32 4.94
N MET A 183 3.32 -1.84 5.02
CA MET A 183 3.66 -3.19 4.60
C MET A 183 4.06 -4.09 5.78
N GLY A 184 3.30 -4.07 6.86
CA GLY A 184 3.56 -4.97 7.98
C GLY A 184 3.07 -4.51 9.35
N GLY A 185 3.51 -5.19 10.39
CA GLY A 185 3.19 -4.91 11.79
C GLY A 185 3.92 -5.84 12.77
N GLU A 186 4.15 -5.38 13.98
CA GLU A 186 4.61 -6.13 15.15
C GLU A 186 5.87 -7.00 14.92
N ASN A 187 6.81 -6.52 14.09
CA ASN A 187 8.08 -7.20 13.73
C ASN A 187 7.91 -8.59 13.12
N ILE A 188 6.80 -8.84 12.43
CA ILE A 188 6.57 -10.09 11.74
C ILE A 188 7.08 -9.97 10.31
N HIS A 189 7.97 -10.87 9.88
CA HIS A 189 8.43 -10.95 8.51
C HIS A 189 7.32 -11.51 7.60
N VAL A 190 6.97 -10.75 6.56
CA VAL A 190 6.12 -11.20 5.45
C VAL A 190 6.73 -10.68 4.16
N ALA A 191 7.04 -11.57 3.24
CA ALA A 191 7.68 -11.25 1.96
C ALA A 191 6.70 -10.64 0.95
N HIS A 192 6.09 -9.51 1.29
CA HIS A 192 5.22 -8.76 0.38
C HIS A 192 5.96 -8.33 -0.89
N TYR A 193 5.23 -7.97 -1.92
CA TYR A 193 5.79 -7.49 -3.17
C TYR A 193 5.09 -6.23 -3.67
N LEU A 194 5.83 -5.13 -3.77
CA LEU A 194 5.41 -3.90 -4.43
C LEU A 194 6.12 -3.79 -5.79
N LYS A 195 5.35 -3.60 -6.87
CA LYS A 195 5.89 -3.48 -8.24
C LYS A 195 5.19 -2.37 -9.00
N ASP A 196 5.96 -1.51 -9.69
CA ASP A 196 5.43 -0.44 -10.53
C ASP A 196 4.41 0.46 -9.81
N CYS A 197 4.66 0.77 -8.53
CA CYS A 197 3.76 1.55 -7.70
C CYS A 197 4.27 2.98 -7.49
N ILE A 198 3.32 3.89 -7.35
CA ILE A 198 3.59 5.31 -7.07
C ILE A 198 2.95 5.69 -5.74
N SER A 199 3.71 6.41 -4.90
CA SER A 199 3.22 6.99 -3.65
C SER A 199 3.58 8.46 -3.58
N TRP A 200 2.59 9.37 -3.48
CA TRP A 200 2.89 10.79 -3.44
C TRP A 200 1.95 11.60 -2.56
N GLY A 201 2.50 12.65 -1.95
CA GLY A 201 1.73 13.64 -1.22
C GLY A 201 0.95 13.12 0.00
N ASN A 202 1.26 11.92 0.51
CA ASN A 202 0.64 11.40 1.73
C ASN A 202 1.14 12.16 2.94
N LYS A 203 0.32 12.30 3.96
CA LYS A 203 0.65 13.07 5.17
C LYS A 203 1.73 12.42 6.02
N ARG A 204 1.98 11.13 5.82
CA ARG A 204 3.09 10.40 6.42
C ARG A 204 3.98 9.76 5.37
N SER A 205 4.45 8.54 5.59
CA SER A 205 5.42 7.90 4.70
C SER A 205 4.80 7.47 3.37
N GLY A 206 5.59 7.50 2.31
CA GLY A 206 5.17 6.93 1.04
C GLY A 206 5.06 5.41 1.11
N VAL A 207 6.14 4.74 1.53
CA VAL A 207 6.18 3.32 1.85
C VAL A 207 6.70 3.17 3.28
N ASP A 208 5.93 2.52 4.15
CA ASP A 208 6.31 2.23 5.54
C ASP A 208 6.33 0.72 5.77
N SER A 209 7.47 0.17 6.18
CA SER A 209 7.56 -1.25 6.54
C SER A 209 6.76 -1.61 7.78
N ASN A 210 6.46 -0.63 8.60
CA ASN A 210 5.75 -0.78 9.87
C ASN A 210 6.26 -1.99 10.67
N TYR A 211 7.58 -2.01 10.89
CA TYR A 211 8.33 -3.09 11.58
C TYR A 211 8.45 -4.42 10.82
N ASN A 212 7.95 -4.57 9.60
CA ASN A 212 8.28 -5.74 8.78
C ASN A 212 9.76 -5.68 8.37
N PRO A 213 10.59 -6.66 8.72
CA PRO A 213 12.03 -6.62 8.48
C PRO A 213 12.45 -6.84 7.02
N GLY A 214 11.52 -7.19 6.11
CA GLY A 214 11.90 -7.40 4.72
C GLY A 214 10.73 -7.69 3.78
N PHE A 215 10.80 -7.14 2.58
CA PHE A 215 9.90 -7.41 1.46
C PHE A 215 10.54 -6.95 0.14
N LYS A 216 9.92 -7.30 -0.99
CA LYS A 216 10.44 -7.01 -2.33
C LYS A 216 9.83 -5.73 -2.90
N MET A 217 10.66 -4.87 -3.53
CA MET A 217 10.25 -3.66 -4.26
C MET A 217 10.92 -3.61 -5.63
N ARG A 218 10.11 -3.31 -6.67
CA ARG A 218 10.57 -3.11 -8.04
C ARG A 218 9.93 -1.88 -8.65
N ASN A 219 10.72 -0.93 -9.12
CA ASN A 219 10.26 0.28 -9.80
C ASN A 219 9.21 1.05 -8.97
N ILE A 220 9.57 1.44 -7.76
CA ILE A 220 8.71 2.22 -6.86
C ILE A 220 9.10 3.68 -6.95
N ILE A 221 8.12 4.56 -7.12
CA ILE A 221 8.31 6.01 -7.08
C ILE A 221 7.60 6.54 -5.84
N SER A 222 8.35 7.18 -4.95
CA SER A 222 7.82 7.82 -3.76
C SER A 222 8.21 9.31 -3.78
N TYR A 223 7.19 10.20 -3.83
CA TYR A 223 7.37 11.60 -4.16
C TYR A 223 6.57 12.52 -3.23
N ASN A 224 7.22 13.55 -2.70
CA ASN A 224 6.59 14.62 -1.93
C ASN A 224 5.68 14.16 -0.77
N ASN A 225 5.94 13.03 -0.14
CA ASN A 225 5.24 12.68 1.09
C ASN A 225 5.75 13.56 2.24
N GLU A 226 4.88 13.93 3.20
CA GLU A 226 5.28 14.81 4.30
C GLU A 226 6.15 14.11 5.34
N GLY A 227 5.99 12.79 5.51
CA GLY A 227 6.94 11.93 6.20
C GLY A 227 8.05 11.43 5.27
N PRO A 228 8.86 10.46 5.71
CA PRO A 228 9.84 9.81 4.86
C PRO A 228 9.18 9.19 3.63
N ASN A 229 9.72 9.43 2.42
CA ASN A 229 9.22 8.74 1.24
C ASN A 229 9.35 7.22 1.37
N ILE A 230 10.49 6.75 1.89
CA ILE A 230 10.79 5.34 2.15
C ILE A 230 11.18 5.19 3.61
N LYS A 231 10.44 4.37 4.36
CA LYS A 231 10.66 4.13 5.78
C LYS A 231 10.73 2.61 6.05
N LEU A 232 11.93 2.11 6.20
CA LEU A 232 12.22 0.68 6.38
C LEU A 232 12.94 0.46 7.70
N TYR A 233 12.29 -0.21 8.62
CA TYR A 233 12.82 -0.43 9.97
C TYR A 233 12.20 -1.68 10.62
N SER A 234 12.82 -2.13 11.68
CA SER A 234 12.30 -3.17 12.57
C SER A 234 12.61 -2.81 14.02
N GLY A 235 11.84 -3.30 14.96
CA GLY A 235 12.06 -3.09 16.38
C GLY A 235 12.93 -4.18 17.02
N THR A 236 13.56 -3.86 18.14
CA THR A 236 14.39 -4.80 18.92
C THR A 236 13.66 -5.46 20.09
N GLY A 237 12.56 -4.86 20.57
CA GLY A 237 11.89 -5.28 21.80
C GLY A 237 10.96 -6.49 21.67
N ASN A 238 10.52 -6.83 20.47
CA ASN A 238 9.53 -7.87 20.26
C ASN A 238 10.15 -9.16 19.75
N ILE A 239 9.54 -10.28 20.12
CA ILE A 239 9.89 -11.59 19.58
C ILE A 239 9.46 -11.61 18.11
N MET A 240 10.44 -11.78 17.24
CA MET A 240 10.17 -11.86 15.80
C MET A 240 9.61 -13.24 15.46
N LYS A 241 8.55 -13.24 14.67
CA LYS A 241 7.97 -14.46 14.09
C LYS A 241 8.22 -14.46 12.59
N ASP A 242 8.49 -15.63 12.04
CA ASP A 242 8.56 -15.83 10.61
C ASP A 242 7.16 -15.83 9.98
N GLU A 243 7.10 -15.99 8.66
CA GLU A 243 5.85 -16.06 7.89
C GLU A 243 4.89 -17.19 8.32
N ASN A 244 5.38 -18.17 9.10
CA ASN A 244 4.57 -19.24 9.66
C ASN A 244 4.12 -18.94 11.10
N GLY A 245 4.41 -17.74 11.61
CA GLY A 245 4.10 -17.34 12.97
C GLY A 245 5.02 -17.95 14.02
N SER A 246 6.12 -18.62 13.61
CA SER A 246 7.09 -19.20 14.53
C SER A 246 8.05 -18.15 15.06
N GLN A 247 8.48 -18.30 16.31
CA GLN A 247 9.53 -17.46 16.90
C GLN A 247 10.89 -17.87 16.32
N THR A 248 11.61 -16.91 15.78
CA THR A 248 12.91 -17.18 15.13
C THR A 248 14.08 -17.18 16.08
N ASP A 249 13.96 -16.58 17.26
CA ASP A 249 15.02 -16.56 18.25
C ASP A 249 14.46 -16.46 19.68
N ALA A 250 14.73 -17.47 20.49
CA ALA A 250 14.41 -17.49 21.92
C ALA A 250 15.11 -16.36 22.71
N ASN A 251 16.15 -15.75 22.15
CA ASN A 251 16.92 -14.65 22.73
C ASN A 251 16.48 -13.26 22.25
N LYS A 252 15.35 -13.14 21.57
CA LYS A 252 14.80 -11.88 21.08
C LYS A 252 15.72 -11.09 20.12
N LYS A 253 16.53 -11.77 19.33
CA LYS A 253 17.34 -11.08 18.31
C LYS A 253 16.45 -10.66 17.15
N PRO A 254 16.61 -9.44 16.62
CA PRO A 254 15.90 -9.01 15.43
C PRO A 254 16.29 -9.85 14.22
N TYR A 255 15.36 -10.00 13.27
CA TYR A 255 15.69 -10.53 11.96
C TYR A 255 16.76 -9.67 11.31
N LYS A 256 17.60 -10.33 10.50
CA LYS A 256 18.37 -9.62 9.50
C LYS A 256 17.38 -8.95 8.55
N PHE A 257 17.59 -7.67 8.25
CA PHE A 257 16.83 -7.00 7.22
C PHE A 257 16.97 -7.74 5.88
N ASP A 258 15.82 -7.99 5.25
CA ASP A 258 15.71 -8.74 3.99
C ASP A 258 14.89 -7.94 2.96
N TYR A 259 15.27 -6.67 2.76
CA TYR A 259 14.67 -5.84 1.74
C TYR A 259 15.38 -6.04 0.40
N ASP A 260 14.63 -6.49 -0.59
CA ASP A 260 15.09 -6.64 -1.98
C ASP A 260 14.53 -5.49 -2.83
N MET A 261 15.36 -4.47 -3.05
CA MET A 261 14.97 -3.20 -3.66
C MET A 261 15.73 -2.97 -4.97
N LYS A 262 14.98 -2.76 -6.09
CA LYS A 262 15.53 -2.33 -7.38
C LYS A 262 14.66 -1.26 -8.03
N GLY A 263 15.28 -0.21 -8.53
CA GLY A 263 14.59 0.87 -9.21
C GLY A 263 13.69 1.71 -8.31
N VAL A 264 13.96 1.78 -7.01
CA VAL A 264 13.21 2.61 -6.06
C VAL A 264 13.69 4.04 -6.14
N VAL A 265 12.77 4.98 -6.36
CA VAL A 265 13.05 6.41 -6.44
C VAL A 265 12.35 7.13 -5.31
N SER A 266 13.12 7.86 -4.52
CA SER A 266 12.65 8.75 -3.48
C SER A 266 13.10 10.17 -3.80
N CYS A 267 12.18 11.09 -4.01
CA CYS A 267 12.51 12.48 -4.30
C CYS A 267 11.37 13.44 -3.92
N ALA A 268 11.67 14.73 -3.97
CA ALA A 268 10.71 15.80 -3.71
C ALA A 268 10.85 16.91 -4.73
N ASP A 269 9.79 17.71 -4.84
CA ASP A 269 9.82 18.96 -5.58
C ASP A 269 10.84 19.92 -4.92
N PRO A 270 11.86 20.38 -5.64
CA PRO A 270 12.87 21.29 -5.09
C PRO A 270 12.29 22.61 -4.55
N ALA A 271 11.12 23.02 -5.07
CA ALA A 271 10.45 24.25 -4.63
C ALA A 271 9.75 24.11 -3.26
N LYS A 272 9.53 22.91 -2.77
CA LYS A 272 8.84 22.68 -1.48
C LYS A 272 9.76 22.66 -0.25
N GLY A 273 11.06 22.86 -0.43
CA GLY A 273 12.03 22.89 0.66
C GLY A 273 12.44 21.52 1.18
N ALA A 274 12.92 21.45 2.42
CA ALA A 274 13.41 20.21 3.00
C ALA A 274 12.24 19.23 3.26
N ILE A 275 12.36 18.01 2.73
CA ILE A 275 11.51 16.87 3.07
C ILE A 275 12.13 16.11 4.25
N ASN A 276 11.33 15.27 4.90
CA ASN A 276 11.85 14.31 5.86
C ASN A 276 12.78 13.31 5.15
N PHE A 277 13.90 13.01 5.80
CA PHE A 277 14.85 12.02 5.28
C PHE A 277 14.21 10.62 5.22
N ASP A 278 14.59 9.86 4.21
CA ASP A 278 14.28 8.44 4.19
C ASP A 278 14.90 7.76 5.42
N GLN A 279 14.11 6.90 6.04
CA GLN A 279 14.52 6.14 7.21
C GLN A 279 14.73 4.69 6.81
N ILE A 280 15.97 4.30 6.57
CA ILE A 280 16.31 2.96 6.11
C ILE A 280 17.33 2.32 7.03
N GLY A 281 17.01 1.13 7.55
CA GLY A 281 17.93 0.31 8.31
C GLY A 281 18.17 0.74 9.75
N SER A 282 17.31 1.55 10.35
CA SER A 282 17.38 1.82 11.78
C SER A 282 16.66 0.72 12.54
N VAL A 283 17.38 0.00 13.37
CA VAL A 283 16.82 -0.80 14.44
C VAL A 283 16.73 0.13 15.66
N TRP A 284 15.54 0.40 16.13
CA TRP A 284 15.35 1.15 17.38
C TRP A 284 15.50 0.18 18.54
N THR A 285 16.44 0.41 19.40
CA THR A 285 16.49 -0.23 20.72
C THR A 285 15.39 0.34 21.59
N ASP A 286 14.96 -0.37 22.62
CA ASP A 286 14.02 0.15 23.65
C ASP A 286 14.54 1.43 24.36
N GLN A 287 15.78 1.83 24.06
CA GLN A 287 16.46 3.01 24.58
C GLN A 287 16.54 4.17 23.59
N GLY A 288 15.97 4.01 22.39
CA GLY A 288 15.97 5.06 21.36
C GLY A 288 17.30 5.24 20.60
N GLU A 289 18.26 4.34 20.79
CA GLU A 289 19.53 4.35 20.06
C GLU A 289 19.49 3.38 18.88
N PRO A 290 20.06 3.70 17.71
CA PRO A 290 20.16 2.78 16.60
C PRO A 290 21.09 1.62 16.95
N ASP A 291 20.57 0.38 16.92
CA ASP A 291 21.41 -0.80 17.07
C ASP A 291 22.20 -1.07 15.79
N THR A 292 23.45 -0.67 15.80
CA THR A 292 24.37 -0.85 14.67
C THR A 292 24.85 -2.30 14.51
N THR A 293 24.55 -3.21 15.43
CA THR A 293 24.99 -4.60 15.36
C THR A 293 24.08 -5.49 14.52
N TYR A 294 22.85 -5.07 14.25
CA TYR A 294 21.86 -5.84 13.52
C TYR A 294 21.38 -5.12 12.26
N GLY A 295 22.23 -5.14 11.24
CA GLY A 295 21.75 -4.94 9.88
C GLY A 295 21.33 -3.54 9.51
N ASN A 296 22.22 -2.58 9.70
CA ASN A 296 22.19 -1.42 8.80
C ASN A 296 22.21 -1.96 7.38
N LEU A 297 21.15 -1.72 6.62
CA LEU A 297 21.22 -1.89 5.17
C LEU A 297 22.47 -1.11 4.74
N SER A 298 23.47 -1.79 4.19
CA SER A 298 24.66 -1.07 3.74
C SER A 298 24.21 -0.09 2.65
N LYS A 299 24.73 1.10 2.67
CA LYS A 299 24.45 2.14 1.65
C LYS A 299 24.74 1.58 0.23
N THR A 300 25.71 0.70 0.11
CA THR A 300 26.19 0.14 -1.17
C THR A 300 25.13 -0.70 -1.92
N PRO A 301 24.42 -1.67 -1.33
CA PRO A 301 23.36 -2.37 -2.03
C PRO A 301 22.19 -1.48 -2.44
N ILE A 302 21.81 -0.51 -1.61
CA ILE A 302 20.72 0.41 -1.92
C ILE A 302 21.04 1.26 -3.13
N VAL A 303 22.27 1.75 -3.24
CA VAL A 303 22.72 2.58 -4.35
C VAL A 303 23.05 1.75 -5.58
N SER A 304 23.60 0.54 -5.43
CA SER A 304 24.09 -0.29 -6.55
C SER A 304 22.99 -0.96 -7.38
N GLU A 305 21.76 -1.07 -6.88
CA GLU A 305 20.63 -1.74 -7.54
C GLU A 305 19.72 -0.77 -8.32
N ASN A 306 20.27 0.30 -8.90
CA ASN A 306 19.53 1.37 -9.58
C ASN A 306 18.47 2.03 -8.70
N ASN A 307 18.72 2.11 -7.40
CA ASN A 307 17.89 2.85 -6.47
C ASN A 307 18.36 4.29 -6.38
N TYR A 308 17.41 5.21 -6.35
CA TYR A 308 17.62 6.65 -6.28
C TYR A 308 16.95 7.16 -5.00
N ILE A 309 17.67 7.05 -3.89
CA ILE A 309 17.19 7.47 -2.57
C ILE A 309 17.66 8.90 -2.31
N THR A 310 16.74 9.82 -2.05
CA THR A 310 17.06 11.24 -1.86
C THR A 310 17.89 11.46 -0.62
N TYR A 311 17.59 10.73 0.45
CA TYR A 311 18.31 10.84 1.71
C TYR A 311 18.44 9.46 2.37
N TYR A 312 19.62 9.19 2.88
CA TYR A 312 19.92 7.98 3.64
C TYR A 312 20.72 8.32 4.87
N ASN A 313 20.26 8.01 6.07
CA ASN A 313 20.93 8.31 7.35
C ASN A 313 21.44 9.75 7.45
N GLY A 314 20.66 10.73 6.99
CA GLY A 314 21.00 12.15 7.01
C GLY A 314 21.90 12.61 5.86
N GLU A 315 22.35 11.73 4.97
CA GLU A 315 23.10 12.09 3.78
C GLU A 315 22.20 12.01 2.53
N GLN A 316 22.40 12.91 1.59
CA GLN A 316 21.71 12.87 0.32
C GLN A 316 22.10 11.61 -0.47
N GLY A 317 21.12 10.82 -0.88
CA GLY A 317 21.32 9.61 -1.66
C GLY A 317 21.72 9.91 -3.09
N LYS A 318 22.62 9.11 -3.63
CA LYS A 318 23.08 9.18 -5.01
C LYS A 318 22.87 7.81 -5.66
N ASN A 319 22.74 7.79 -6.98
CA ASN A 319 22.76 6.53 -7.73
C ASN A 319 24.19 5.93 -7.80
N SER A 320 24.34 4.81 -8.48
CA SER A 320 25.65 4.16 -8.71
C SER A 320 26.68 5.02 -9.46
N ASN A 321 26.20 6.08 -10.15
CA ASN A 321 27.05 7.03 -10.88
C ASN A 321 27.39 8.28 -10.04
N ASP A 322 27.10 8.28 -8.74
CA ASP A 322 27.31 9.41 -7.84
C ASP A 322 26.45 10.66 -8.16
N GLU A 323 25.29 10.45 -8.79
CA GLU A 323 24.36 11.50 -9.20
C GLU A 323 23.15 11.55 -8.29
N TYR A 324 22.66 12.76 -8.00
CA TYR A 324 21.40 13.00 -7.29
C TYR A 324 20.20 12.95 -8.25
N VAL A 325 19.05 12.48 -7.77
CA VAL A 325 17.81 12.61 -8.52
C VAL A 325 17.36 14.07 -8.52
N ASN A 326 17.35 14.67 -9.71
CA ASN A 326 16.59 15.89 -9.95
C ASN A 326 15.24 15.48 -10.59
N PRO A 327 14.11 15.65 -9.88
CA PRO A 327 12.81 15.20 -10.37
C PRO A 327 12.45 15.75 -11.75
N GLU A 328 12.73 17.02 -12.02
CA GLU A 328 12.43 17.64 -13.32
C GLU A 328 13.22 17.04 -14.48
N ASN A 329 14.43 16.55 -14.20
CA ASN A 329 15.25 15.90 -15.23
C ASN A 329 14.93 14.40 -15.36
N PHE A 330 14.37 13.78 -14.33
CA PHE A 330 14.11 12.36 -14.26
C PHE A 330 12.72 11.97 -14.77
N PHE A 331 11.72 12.81 -14.53
CA PHE A 331 10.33 12.58 -14.91
C PHE A 331 9.88 13.51 -16.05
N GLU A 332 8.90 13.05 -16.83
CA GLU A 332 8.26 13.85 -17.89
C GLU A 332 7.53 15.06 -17.32
N SER A 333 6.89 14.89 -16.17
CA SER A 333 6.23 15.97 -15.40
C SER A 333 6.30 15.69 -13.91
N ILE A 334 6.40 16.74 -13.10
CA ILE A 334 6.23 16.73 -11.64
C ILE A 334 4.93 17.41 -11.19
N ASP A 335 4.11 17.85 -12.15
CA ASP A 335 2.80 18.42 -11.89
C ASP A 335 1.73 17.32 -11.88
N PRO A 336 1.07 17.04 -10.74
CA PRO A 336 0.03 16.03 -10.63
C PRO A 336 -1.12 16.22 -11.64
N TYR A 337 -1.51 17.47 -11.89
CA TYR A 337 -2.61 17.80 -12.82
C TYR A 337 -2.32 17.46 -14.29
N SER A 338 -1.11 17.03 -14.59
CA SER A 338 -0.81 16.44 -15.91
C SER A 338 -1.31 15.00 -16.06
N SER A 339 -1.77 14.33 -14.99
CA SER A 339 -2.23 12.93 -14.98
C SER A 339 -3.53 12.68 -14.24
N ILE A 340 -3.88 13.55 -13.27
CA ILE A 340 -5.16 13.50 -12.57
C ILE A 340 -6.12 14.54 -13.17
N ASP A 341 -7.41 14.28 -13.05
CA ASP A 341 -8.45 15.20 -13.49
C ASP A 341 -8.71 16.33 -12.46
N GLU A 342 -9.63 17.21 -12.78
CA GLU A 342 -10.03 18.33 -11.92
C GLU A 342 -10.67 17.91 -10.59
N ASN A 343 -11.12 16.64 -10.49
CA ASN A 343 -11.69 16.05 -9.29
C ASN A 343 -10.68 15.20 -8.50
N MET A 344 -9.39 15.33 -8.82
CA MET A 344 -8.29 14.63 -8.15
C MET A 344 -8.23 13.12 -8.40
N HIS A 345 -8.84 12.58 -9.45
CA HIS A 345 -8.79 11.17 -9.84
C HIS A 345 -7.83 10.92 -11.01
N TYR A 346 -7.12 9.82 -10.97
CA TYR A 346 -6.41 9.32 -12.14
C TYR A 346 -7.39 8.89 -13.21
N THR A 347 -7.19 9.37 -14.43
CA THR A 347 -8.05 8.98 -15.55
C THR A 347 -7.83 7.51 -15.93
N ARG A 348 -8.90 6.85 -16.39
CA ARG A 348 -8.87 5.44 -16.77
C ARG A 348 -9.28 5.25 -18.23
N ARG A 349 -8.77 4.20 -18.84
CA ARG A 349 -9.19 3.73 -20.17
C ARG A 349 -10.50 2.95 -20.07
N ALA A 350 -11.08 2.62 -21.20
CA ALA A 350 -12.33 1.86 -21.27
C ALA A 350 -12.24 0.45 -20.64
N ASP A 351 -11.05 -0.14 -20.57
CA ASP A 351 -10.79 -1.43 -19.93
C ASP A 351 -10.57 -1.32 -18.41
N GLY A 352 -10.68 -0.11 -17.86
CA GLY A 352 -10.47 0.17 -16.44
C GLY A 352 -9.01 0.43 -16.07
N SER A 353 -8.05 0.17 -16.94
CA SER A 353 -6.63 0.43 -16.66
C SER A 353 -6.33 1.93 -16.59
N PHE A 354 -5.26 2.31 -15.87
CA PHE A 354 -4.85 3.70 -15.80
C PHE A 354 -4.42 4.28 -17.15
N ASN A 355 -4.84 5.49 -17.40
CA ASN A 355 -4.17 6.39 -18.32
C ASN A 355 -3.18 7.24 -17.50
N TRP A 356 -1.99 6.69 -17.27
CA TRP A 356 -1.04 7.27 -16.32
C TRP A 356 -0.66 8.72 -16.58
N GLY A 357 -0.65 9.15 -17.86
CA GLY A 357 -0.18 10.48 -18.23
C GLY A 357 1.31 10.71 -17.90
N PRO A 358 1.79 11.96 -17.94
CA PRO A 358 3.20 12.28 -17.78
C PRO A 358 3.65 12.49 -16.32
N PHE A 359 2.75 12.64 -15.34
CA PHE A 359 3.15 12.85 -13.95
C PHE A 359 3.92 11.66 -13.40
N LEU A 360 5.15 11.91 -12.97
CA LEU A 360 6.11 10.92 -12.48
C LEU A 360 6.42 9.79 -13.47
N ALA A 361 6.05 9.94 -14.74
CA ALA A 361 6.50 9.04 -15.80
C ALA A 361 8.01 9.23 -16.02
N ARG A 362 8.77 8.14 -15.92
CA ARG A 362 10.22 8.20 -16.12
C ARG A 362 10.56 8.52 -17.59
N LYS A 363 11.45 9.48 -17.82
CA LYS A 363 12.01 9.77 -19.17
C LYS A 363 12.80 8.57 -19.72
N VAL A 364 13.41 7.79 -18.85
CA VAL A 364 14.04 6.52 -19.18
C VAL A 364 13.30 5.41 -18.47
N ALA A 365 12.64 4.55 -19.24
CA ALA A 365 11.85 3.45 -18.68
C ALA A 365 12.71 2.52 -17.80
N TYR A 366 12.14 2.06 -16.69
CA TYR A 366 12.75 1.00 -15.90
C TYR A 366 12.59 -0.34 -16.65
N VAL A 367 13.63 -1.13 -16.66
CA VAL A 367 13.63 -2.47 -17.27
C VAL A 367 13.62 -3.51 -16.16
N HIS A 368 12.58 -4.30 -16.11
CA HIS A 368 12.45 -5.39 -15.15
C HIS A 368 13.38 -6.55 -15.47
N ASP A 369 13.91 -7.18 -14.44
CA ASP A 369 14.65 -8.44 -14.57
C ASP A 369 13.68 -9.61 -14.81
N ALA A 370 14.21 -10.70 -15.39
CA ALA A 370 13.48 -11.96 -15.44
C ALA A 370 13.17 -12.43 -14.01
N GLY A 371 11.91 -12.78 -13.72
CA GLY A 371 11.44 -13.17 -12.38
C GLY A 371 10.90 -12.01 -11.54
N ASP A 372 10.75 -10.83 -12.12
CA ASP A 372 10.05 -9.70 -11.48
C ASP A 372 8.54 -9.69 -11.76
N GLU A 373 8.00 -10.70 -12.43
CA GLU A 373 6.57 -10.80 -12.69
C GLU A 373 5.78 -11.01 -11.39
N VAL A 374 4.59 -10.41 -11.33
CA VAL A 374 3.58 -10.72 -10.33
C VAL A 374 2.86 -12.01 -10.72
N VAL A 375 2.66 -12.89 -9.76
CA VAL A 375 1.92 -14.13 -9.99
C VAL A 375 0.44 -13.89 -9.69
N TYR A 376 -0.35 -13.79 -10.74
CA TYR A 376 -1.79 -13.60 -10.62
C TYR A 376 -2.50 -14.89 -10.21
N PRO A 377 -3.53 -14.80 -9.35
CA PRO A 377 -4.38 -15.94 -9.05
C PRO A 377 -5.19 -16.37 -10.28
N ASP A 378 -5.46 -17.66 -10.39
CA ASP A 378 -6.39 -18.19 -11.39
C ASP A 378 -7.83 -17.92 -10.91
N VAL A 379 -8.39 -16.82 -11.39
CA VAL A 379 -9.77 -16.39 -11.09
C VAL A 379 -10.71 -16.58 -12.27
N ALA A 380 -10.32 -17.38 -13.29
CA ALA A 380 -11.13 -17.67 -14.47
C ALA A 380 -12.30 -18.65 -14.21
#